data_dd03730502b19ded688bfcb9dbf81b72
#
_entry.id   dd03730502b19ded688bfcb9dbf81b72
#
_cell.length_a   1.000
_cell.length_b   1.000
_cell.length_c   1.000
_cell.angle_alpha   90.00
_cell.angle_beta   90.00
_cell.angle_gamma   90.00
#
_symmetry.space_group_name_H-M   'P 1'
#
loop_
_entity.id
_entity.type
_entity.pdbx_description
1 polymer ?
#
loop_
_entity_poly.entity_id
_entity_poly.type
_entity_poly.pdbx_seq_one_letter_code
_entity_poly.pdbx_strand_id
1 'polypeptide(L)'
;MLSFGTLLVSIVLLYIARFSARLEFKDLGSLRSMFDRFPAWGKRASWAQQNSFEAFTIHAPASLLAVVAVLSGHALPAISVVVAWANPALRVAYIFAYLFNVPIARSVAWFLGLLCSGILYGVGLGALM
;
A
#
# COMPACT_ATOMS: atom_id res chain seq x y z
N MET A 1 -5.67 -0.04 10.43
CA MET A 1 -6.94 -0.32 9.71
C MET A 1 -6.93 0.26 8.30
N LEU A 2 -6.69 1.57 8.09
CA LEU A 2 -6.74 2.20 6.75
C LEU A 2 -5.72 1.65 5.75
N SER A 3 -4.49 1.42 6.16
CA SER A 3 -3.45 0.82 5.29
C SER A 3 -3.83 -0.57 4.80
N PHE A 4 -4.54 -1.34 5.61
CA PHE A 4 -5.13 -2.61 5.19
C PHE A 4 -6.26 -2.41 4.18
N GLY A 5 -7.07 -1.36 4.37
CA GLY A 5 -8.11 -0.99 3.41
C GLY A 5 -7.55 -0.66 2.02
N THR A 6 -6.44 0.07 1.94
CA THR A 6 -5.79 0.38 0.64
C THR A 6 -5.24 -0.87 -0.04
N LEU A 7 -4.71 -1.82 0.74
CA LEU A 7 -4.29 -3.11 0.21
C LEU A 7 -5.49 -3.89 -0.35
N LEU A 8 -6.63 -3.93 0.36
CA LEU A 8 -7.85 -4.58 -0.11
C LEU A 8 -8.35 -3.98 -1.42
N VAL A 9 -8.35 -2.65 -1.55
CA VAL A 9 -8.73 -1.97 -2.81
C VAL A 9 -7.86 -2.45 -3.96
N SER A 10 -6.56 -2.54 -3.78
CA SER A 10 -5.64 -3.01 -4.81
C SER A 10 -5.87 -4.49 -5.19
N ILE A 11 -6.23 -5.32 -4.23
CA ILE A 11 -6.59 -6.73 -4.46
C ILE A 11 -7.88 -6.83 -5.28
N VAL A 12 -8.92 -6.05 -4.93
CA VAL A 12 -10.18 -6.01 -5.68
C VAL A 12 -9.94 -5.62 -7.13
N LEU A 13 -9.13 -4.59 -7.38
CA LEU A 13 -8.79 -4.16 -8.74
C LEU A 13 -8.06 -5.26 -9.53
N LEU A 14 -7.17 -6.00 -8.89
CA LEU A 14 -6.50 -7.13 -9.52
C LEU A 14 -7.49 -8.24 -9.89
N TYR A 15 -8.45 -8.55 -9.02
CA TYR A 15 -9.49 -9.54 -9.33
C TYR A 15 -10.42 -9.08 -10.45
N ILE A 16 -10.80 -7.80 -10.50
CA ILE A 16 -11.54 -7.25 -11.63
C ILE A 16 -10.75 -7.45 -12.94
N ALA A 17 -9.43 -7.24 -12.92
CA ALA A 17 -8.58 -7.50 -14.08
C ALA A 17 -8.56 -8.98 -14.47
N ARG A 18 -8.54 -9.92 -13.51
CA ARG A 18 -8.61 -11.36 -13.76
C ARG A 18 -9.94 -11.75 -14.40
N PHE A 19 -11.06 -11.26 -13.87
CA PHE A 19 -12.38 -11.52 -14.46
C PHE A 19 -12.49 -10.94 -15.88
N SER A 20 -11.96 -9.74 -16.12
CA SER A 20 -11.90 -9.13 -17.45
C SER A 20 -11.07 -9.94 -18.45
N ALA A 21 -10.06 -10.67 -17.95
CA ALA A 21 -9.22 -11.58 -18.75
C ALA A 21 -9.79 -13.01 -18.86
N ARG A 22 -11.07 -13.21 -18.52
CA ARG A 22 -11.77 -14.51 -18.51
C ARG A 22 -11.07 -15.55 -17.62
N LEU A 23 -11.14 -15.33 -16.30
CA LEU A 23 -10.65 -16.29 -15.31
C LEU A 23 -11.35 -17.64 -15.49
N GLU A 24 -10.58 -18.70 -15.69
CA GLU A 24 -11.08 -20.08 -15.81
C GLU A 24 -10.59 -20.93 -14.62
N PHE A 25 -11.25 -22.07 -14.35
CA PHE A 25 -10.84 -22.95 -13.25
C PHE A 25 -9.41 -23.46 -13.37
N LYS A 26 -8.91 -23.67 -14.59
CA LYS A 26 -7.51 -24.08 -14.83
C LYS A 26 -6.50 -23.02 -14.39
N ASP A 27 -6.86 -21.75 -14.35
CA ASP A 27 -5.99 -20.65 -13.96
C ASP A 27 -5.78 -20.60 -12.44
N LEU A 28 -6.64 -21.24 -11.65
CA LEU A 28 -6.54 -21.26 -10.19
C LEU A 28 -5.24 -21.91 -9.70
N GLY A 29 -4.69 -22.85 -10.48
CA GLY A 29 -3.40 -23.45 -10.19
C GLY A 29 -2.19 -22.53 -10.41
N SER A 30 -2.34 -21.48 -11.22
CA SER A 30 -1.28 -20.52 -11.56
C SER A 30 -1.83 -19.15 -11.94
N LEU A 31 -2.41 -18.44 -10.98
CA LEU A 31 -3.03 -17.11 -11.22
C LEU A 31 -2.06 -16.08 -11.80
N ARG A 32 -0.75 -16.23 -11.56
CA ARG A 32 0.26 -15.32 -12.12
C ARG A 32 0.44 -15.48 -13.63
N SER A 33 0.20 -16.67 -14.19
CA SER A 33 0.29 -16.90 -15.64
C SER A 33 -0.78 -16.15 -16.45
N MET A 34 -1.83 -15.66 -15.80
CA MET A 34 -2.84 -14.82 -16.45
C MET A 34 -2.33 -13.42 -16.83
N PHE A 35 -1.18 -13.00 -16.29
CA PHE A 35 -0.67 -11.64 -16.48
C PHE A 35 -0.56 -11.24 -17.95
N ASP A 36 -0.13 -12.16 -18.82
CA ASP A 36 0.03 -11.89 -20.24
C ASP A 36 -1.30 -11.63 -20.95
N ARG A 37 -2.40 -12.20 -20.45
CA ARG A 37 -3.76 -12.02 -20.97
C ARG A 37 -4.44 -10.74 -20.46
N PHE A 38 -3.83 -10.04 -19.49
CA PHE A 38 -4.43 -8.84 -18.92
C PHE A 38 -4.43 -7.69 -19.95
N PRO A 39 -5.51 -6.89 -20.00
CA PRO A 39 -5.49 -5.61 -20.68
C PRO A 39 -4.45 -4.68 -20.05
N ALA A 40 -4.03 -3.63 -20.73
CA ALA A 40 -2.98 -2.73 -20.28
C ALA A 40 -3.23 -2.16 -18.85
N TRP A 41 -4.49 -1.80 -18.54
CA TRP A 41 -4.86 -1.34 -17.22
C TRP A 41 -4.79 -2.48 -16.17
N GLY A 42 -5.10 -3.71 -16.56
CA GLY A 42 -5.02 -4.88 -15.68
C GLY A 42 -3.59 -5.24 -15.30
N LYS A 43 -2.63 -5.09 -16.22
CA LYS A 43 -1.19 -5.22 -15.91
C LYS A 43 -0.77 -4.16 -14.89
N ARG A 44 -1.21 -2.91 -15.08
CA ARG A 44 -0.96 -1.84 -14.11
C ARG A 44 -1.61 -2.11 -12.75
N ALA A 45 -2.84 -2.64 -12.71
CA ALA A 45 -3.49 -3.05 -11.47
C ALA A 45 -2.70 -4.14 -10.73
N SER A 46 -2.13 -5.11 -11.46
CA SER A 46 -1.26 -6.15 -10.87
C SER A 46 0.00 -5.56 -10.23
N TRP A 47 0.67 -4.62 -10.91
CA TRP A 47 1.83 -3.93 -10.34
C TRP A 47 1.46 -3.03 -9.16
N ALA A 48 0.32 -2.33 -9.24
CA ALA A 48 -0.17 -1.53 -8.12
C ALA A 48 -0.48 -2.38 -6.89
N GLN A 49 -1.02 -3.59 -7.07
CA GLN A 49 -1.29 -4.53 -5.98
C GLN A 49 0.02 -5.00 -5.33
N GLN A 50 1.02 -5.40 -6.11
CA GLN A 50 2.31 -5.82 -5.58
C GLN A 50 2.96 -4.71 -4.77
N ASN A 51 3.03 -3.50 -5.30
CA ASN A 51 3.57 -2.34 -4.58
C ASN A 51 2.75 -1.95 -3.34
N SER A 52 1.43 -2.18 -3.36
CA SER A 52 0.58 -1.94 -2.19
C SER A 52 0.87 -2.94 -1.07
N PHE A 53 1.17 -4.19 -1.43
CA PHE A 53 1.60 -5.20 -0.47
C PHE A 53 2.97 -4.84 0.13
N GLU A 54 3.94 -4.47 -0.69
CA GLU A 54 5.27 -4.02 -0.23
C GLU A 54 5.16 -2.83 0.72
N ALA A 55 4.37 -1.81 0.35
CA ALA A 55 4.17 -0.65 1.22
C ALA A 55 3.46 -1.01 2.53
N PHE A 56 2.51 -1.94 2.50
CA PHE A 56 1.83 -2.43 3.69
C PHE A 56 2.81 -3.13 4.64
N THR A 57 3.72 -3.98 4.13
CA THR A 57 4.72 -4.67 4.93
C THR A 57 5.72 -3.74 5.60
N ILE A 58 5.93 -2.54 5.06
CA ILE A 58 6.76 -1.50 5.66
C ILE A 58 5.97 -0.65 6.66
N HIS A 59 4.77 -0.20 6.27
CA HIS A 59 4.00 0.76 7.06
C HIS A 59 3.27 0.14 8.26
N ALA A 60 2.80 -1.10 8.14
CA ALA A 60 2.06 -1.75 9.23
C ALA A 60 2.92 -1.96 10.49
N PRO A 61 4.16 -2.46 10.40
CA PRO A 61 5.04 -2.54 11.57
C PRO A 61 5.40 -1.17 12.16
N ALA A 62 5.63 -0.14 11.32
CA ALA A 62 5.88 1.22 11.78
C ALA A 62 4.71 1.77 12.61
N SER A 63 3.48 1.56 12.12
CA SER A 63 2.27 1.95 12.82
C SER A 63 2.07 1.18 14.12
N LEU A 64 2.35 -0.13 14.10
CA LEU A 64 2.27 -0.97 15.30
C LEU A 64 3.27 -0.51 16.38
N LEU A 65 4.50 -0.20 15.97
CA LEU A 65 5.53 0.31 16.87
C LEU A 65 5.08 1.63 17.54
N ALA A 66 4.50 2.55 16.78
CA ALA A 66 3.93 3.79 17.31
C ALA A 66 2.79 3.52 18.32
N VAL A 67 1.90 2.54 18.01
CA VAL A 67 0.83 2.13 18.94
C VAL A 67 1.41 1.53 20.23
N VAL A 68 2.41 0.66 20.12
CA VAL A 68 3.08 0.06 21.30
C VAL A 68 3.69 1.16 22.18
N ALA A 69 4.37 2.16 21.59
CA ALA A 69 4.92 3.28 22.35
C ALA A 69 3.83 4.02 23.14
N VAL A 70 2.69 4.32 22.52
CA VAL A 70 1.55 4.97 23.19
C VAL A 70 0.99 4.10 24.30
N LEU A 71 0.79 2.80 24.06
CA LEU A 71 0.27 1.87 25.07
C LEU A 71 1.24 1.68 26.26
N SER A 72 2.54 1.88 26.02
CA SER A 72 3.57 1.88 27.06
C SER A 72 3.66 3.22 27.82
N GLY A 73 2.77 4.16 27.56
CA GLY A 73 2.68 5.44 28.26
C GLY A 73 3.54 6.57 27.68
N HIS A 74 4.16 6.35 26.52
CA HIS A 74 4.98 7.38 25.86
C HIS A 74 4.11 8.31 25.01
N ALA A 75 4.29 9.63 25.19
CA ALA A 75 3.65 10.63 24.34
C ALA A 75 4.39 10.72 22.99
N LEU A 76 3.65 10.59 21.88
CA LEU A 76 4.21 10.78 20.56
C LEU A 76 3.96 12.22 20.05
N PRO A 77 4.90 12.81 19.30
CA PRO A 77 4.70 14.13 18.69
C PRO A 77 3.54 14.10 17.69
N ALA A 78 2.87 15.25 17.52
CA ALA A 78 1.69 15.38 16.63
C ALA A 78 1.94 14.93 15.18
N ILE A 79 3.20 15.03 14.69
CA ILE A 79 3.59 14.55 13.37
C ILE A 79 3.27 13.06 13.17
N SER A 80 3.30 12.26 14.22
CA SER A 80 2.99 10.82 14.16
C SER A 80 1.57 10.57 13.66
N VAL A 81 0.61 11.35 14.13
CA VAL A 81 -0.80 11.27 13.70
C VAL A 81 -0.91 11.69 12.23
N VAL A 82 -0.25 12.79 11.87
CA VAL A 82 -0.28 13.31 10.48
C VAL A 82 0.26 12.28 9.50
N VAL A 83 1.43 11.70 9.74
CA VAL A 83 2.04 10.73 8.81
C VAL A 83 1.31 9.39 8.81
N ALA A 84 0.70 9.01 9.94
CA ALA A 84 -0.12 7.79 10.01
C ALA A 84 -1.37 7.87 9.12
N TRP A 85 -1.98 9.07 8.99
CA TRP A 85 -3.11 9.31 8.10
C TRP A 85 -2.69 9.63 6.66
N ALA A 86 -1.57 10.33 6.48
CA ALA A 86 -1.06 10.71 5.17
C ALA A 86 -0.67 9.47 4.34
N ASN A 87 -0.07 8.44 4.95
CA ASN A 87 0.35 7.25 4.22
C ASN A 87 -0.81 6.55 3.48
N PRO A 88 -1.94 6.18 4.12
CA PRO A 88 -3.07 5.57 3.41
C PRO A 88 -3.63 6.47 2.30
N ALA A 89 -3.71 7.79 2.51
CA ALA A 89 -4.16 8.73 1.48
C ALA A 89 -3.22 8.74 0.26
N LEU A 90 -1.91 8.78 0.50
CA LEU A 90 -0.89 8.67 -0.54
C LEU A 90 -0.96 7.33 -1.28
N ARG A 91 -1.30 6.24 -0.58
CA ARG A 91 -1.47 4.92 -1.23
C ARG A 91 -2.69 4.87 -2.14
N VAL A 92 -3.80 5.53 -1.78
CA VAL A 92 -4.94 5.68 -2.68
C VAL A 92 -4.53 6.47 -3.92
N ALA A 93 -3.89 7.63 -3.74
CA ALA A 93 -3.39 8.44 -4.85
C ALA A 93 -2.42 7.66 -5.76
N TYR A 94 -1.54 6.85 -5.17
CA TYR A 94 -0.62 5.97 -5.89
C TYR A 94 -1.35 4.96 -6.78
N ILE A 95 -2.39 4.28 -6.25
CA ILE A 95 -3.17 3.30 -7.00
C ILE A 95 -3.82 3.96 -8.23
N PHE A 96 -4.43 5.12 -8.05
CA PHE A 96 -5.04 5.87 -9.16
C PHE A 96 -3.99 6.36 -10.16
N ALA A 97 -2.86 6.89 -9.70
CA ALA A 97 -1.77 7.30 -10.58
C ALA A 97 -1.23 6.13 -11.42
N TYR A 98 -1.24 4.92 -10.85
CA TYR A 98 -0.87 3.70 -11.57
C TYR A 98 -1.90 3.35 -12.64
N LEU A 99 -3.19 3.32 -12.31
CA LEU A 99 -4.27 2.99 -13.24
C LEU A 99 -4.34 3.95 -14.42
N PHE A 100 -4.22 5.26 -14.14
CA PHE A 100 -4.26 6.32 -15.15
C PHE A 100 -2.92 6.54 -15.86
N ASN A 101 -1.89 5.75 -15.52
CA ASN A 101 -0.56 5.83 -16.12
C ASN A 101 0.10 7.22 -16.00
N VAL A 102 0.09 7.78 -14.79
CA VAL A 102 0.75 9.05 -14.44
C VAL A 102 2.05 8.78 -13.67
N PRO A 103 3.21 8.59 -14.37
CA PRO A 103 4.44 8.09 -13.74
C PRO A 103 4.99 8.98 -12.65
N ILE A 104 4.96 10.31 -12.85
CA ILE A 104 5.49 11.28 -11.88
C ILE A 104 4.68 11.25 -10.59
N ALA A 105 3.35 11.33 -10.68
CA ALA A 105 2.46 11.30 -9.51
C ALA A 105 2.64 10.00 -8.72
N ARG A 106 2.80 8.87 -9.43
CA ARG A 106 3.09 7.57 -8.84
C ARG A 106 4.38 7.58 -8.03
N SER A 107 5.49 8.08 -8.63
CA SER A 107 6.80 8.10 -7.98
C SER A 107 6.81 9.02 -6.75
N VAL A 108 6.17 10.19 -6.86
CA VAL A 108 6.04 11.13 -5.73
C VAL A 108 5.21 10.52 -4.60
N ALA A 109 4.05 9.94 -4.90
CA ALA A 109 3.20 9.31 -3.89
C ALA A 109 3.90 8.13 -3.19
N TRP A 110 4.67 7.34 -3.94
CA TRP A 110 5.48 6.25 -3.40
C TRP A 110 6.53 6.75 -2.42
N PHE A 111 7.31 7.74 -2.84
CA PHE A 111 8.40 8.31 -2.01
C PHE A 111 7.85 8.96 -0.73
N LEU A 112 6.79 9.76 -0.85
CA LEU A 112 6.15 10.38 0.31
C LEU A 112 5.57 9.34 1.28
N GLY A 113 4.98 8.26 0.76
CA GLY A 113 4.49 7.15 1.59
C GLY A 113 5.62 6.44 2.34
N LEU A 114 6.77 6.24 1.69
CA LEU A 114 7.96 5.68 2.33
C LEU A 114 8.51 6.61 3.43
N LEU A 115 8.54 7.92 3.16
CA LEU A 115 8.96 8.92 4.13
C LEU A 115 8.04 8.93 5.37
N CYS A 116 6.73 8.87 5.18
CA CYS A 116 5.76 8.75 6.28
C CYS A 116 6.05 7.52 7.17
N SER A 117 6.34 6.39 6.55
CA SER A 117 6.68 5.17 7.30
C SER A 117 8.01 5.30 8.05
N GLY A 118 9.02 5.92 7.43
CA GLY A 118 10.31 6.20 8.07
C GLY A 118 10.17 7.11 9.28
N ILE A 119 9.36 8.16 9.21
CA ILE A 119 9.05 9.05 10.34
C ILE A 119 8.38 8.26 11.48
N LEU A 120 7.40 7.41 11.17
CA LEU A 120 6.75 6.58 12.19
C LEU A 120 7.73 5.63 12.88
N TYR A 121 8.62 4.99 12.12
CA TYR A 121 9.68 4.16 12.70
C TYR A 121 10.59 4.97 13.64
N GLY A 122 11.07 6.12 13.16
CA GLY A 122 11.96 6.97 13.95
C GLY A 122 11.32 7.44 15.25
N VAL A 123 10.08 7.90 15.19
CA VAL A 123 9.34 8.36 16.36
C VAL A 123 9.00 7.21 17.30
N GLY A 124 8.54 6.07 16.78
CA GLY A 124 8.18 4.92 17.60
C GLY A 124 9.38 4.31 18.30
N LEU A 125 10.51 4.13 17.60
CA LEU A 125 11.74 3.64 18.20
C LEU A 125 12.32 4.63 19.22
N GLY A 126 12.38 5.93 18.87
CA GLY A 126 12.91 6.95 19.77
C GLY A 126 12.10 7.14 21.07
N ALA A 127 10.81 6.79 21.03
CA ALA A 127 9.98 6.82 22.25
C ALA A 127 10.18 5.59 23.15
N LEU A 128 10.65 4.48 22.62
CA LEU A 128 10.82 3.22 23.35
C LEU A 128 12.26 3.01 23.87
N MET A 129 13.23 3.80 23.40
CA MET A 129 14.63 3.80 23.87
C MET A 129 14.84 4.78 25.01
#